data_d5994e21d5f351b209da99089cb42037
#
_entry.id   d5994e21d5f351b209da99089cb42037
#
_cell.length_a   1.000
_cell.length_b   1.000
_cell.length_c   1.000
_cell.angle_alpha   90.00
_cell.angle_beta   90.00
_cell.angle_gamma   90.00
#
_symmetry.space_group_name_H-M   'P 1'
#
loop_
_entity.id
_entity.type
_entity.pdbx_description
1 polymer ?
#
loop_
_entity_poly.entity_id
_entity_poly.type
_entity_poly.pdbx_seq_one_letter_code
_entity_poly.pdbx_strand_id
1 'polypeptide(L)'
;MKTRLAEKNYSRSRAGAHPSLKSGEGIKMEKAVTINRSPDEIYSFWRQLENLPRFMQHIESVSQRGDGISHWVVRTSHGKQLEWDARLIEDKPGQMLSWQSLEGADVDNAGSVWFTPATGGRGTVVKVSMKYSPPGGKFGAMLAKMFGDSAEKQMSEDLFRLKSLLETGEIPSTEGQPHGGA
;
A
#
# COMPACT_ATOMS: atom_id res chain seq x y z
N MET A 1 -12.32 25.99 -15.47
CA MET A 1 -12.68 24.96 -16.47
C MET A 1 -12.09 23.56 -16.21
N LYS A 2 -11.21 23.38 -15.24
CA LYS A 2 -10.62 22.07 -14.89
C LYS A 2 -11.50 21.19 -13.99
N THR A 3 -12.44 21.77 -13.27
CA THR A 3 -13.29 21.07 -12.29
C THR A 3 -14.35 20.14 -12.92
N ARG A 4 -14.82 20.45 -14.12
CA ARG A 4 -15.88 19.69 -14.80
C ARG A 4 -15.43 18.33 -15.38
N LEU A 5 -14.15 18.19 -15.70
CA LEU A 5 -13.59 16.93 -16.23
C LEU A 5 -13.31 15.93 -15.12
N ALA A 6 -12.89 16.41 -13.94
CA ALA A 6 -12.67 15.55 -12.77
C ALA A 6 -14.00 14.98 -12.23
N GLU A 7 -15.07 15.80 -12.23
CA GLU A 7 -16.41 15.36 -11.83
C GLU A 7 -17.02 14.34 -12.81
N LYS A 8 -16.75 14.48 -14.11
CA LYS A 8 -17.23 13.54 -15.12
C LYS A 8 -16.58 12.14 -15.02
N ASN A 9 -15.31 12.09 -14.65
CA ASN A 9 -14.62 10.82 -14.42
C ASN A 9 -15.04 10.16 -13.10
N TYR A 10 -15.33 10.96 -12.08
CA TYR A 10 -15.83 10.48 -10.80
C TYR A 10 -17.23 9.84 -10.90
N SER A 11 -18.10 10.41 -11.71
CA SER A 11 -19.46 9.88 -11.94
C SER A 11 -19.47 8.55 -12.69
N ARG A 12 -18.45 8.26 -13.52
CA ARG A 12 -18.31 6.99 -14.23
C ARG A 12 -17.82 5.84 -13.34
N SER A 13 -17.08 6.12 -12.29
CA SER A 13 -16.57 5.11 -11.34
C SER A 13 -17.64 4.58 -10.39
N ARG A 14 -18.76 5.25 -10.27
CA ARG A 14 -19.82 4.93 -9.29
C ARG A 14 -20.74 3.76 -9.67
N ALA A 15 -20.86 3.43 -10.92
CA ALA A 15 -21.74 2.37 -11.40
C ALA A 15 -20.91 1.17 -11.91
N GLY A 16 -20.59 0.22 -11.02
CA GLY A 16 -20.14 -1.10 -11.44
C GLY A 16 -18.70 -1.20 -11.92
N ALA A 17 -17.78 -0.41 -11.33
CA ALA A 17 -16.36 -0.56 -11.64
C ALA A 17 -15.87 -1.97 -11.29
N HIS A 18 -15.41 -2.69 -12.29
CA HIS A 18 -14.90 -4.06 -12.16
C HIS A 18 -13.45 -4.03 -11.62
N PRO A 19 -13.04 -5.09 -10.90
CA PRO A 19 -11.64 -5.27 -10.53
C PRO A 19 -10.75 -5.29 -11.77
N SER A 20 -9.62 -4.58 -11.72
CA SER A 20 -8.69 -4.52 -12.83
C SER A 20 -7.82 -5.79 -12.93
N LEU A 21 -7.44 -6.36 -11.78
CA LEU A 21 -6.58 -7.54 -11.71
C LEU A 21 -7.38 -8.84 -11.77
N LYS A 22 -7.09 -9.67 -12.79
CA LYS A 22 -7.72 -10.99 -12.92
C LYS A 22 -7.13 -12.01 -11.96
N SER A 23 -7.95 -12.97 -11.54
CA SER A 23 -7.52 -14.07 -10.69
C SER A 23 -6.38 -14.87 -11.37
N GLY A 24 -5.32 -15.15 -10.64
CA GLY A 24 -4.16 -15.91 -11.14
C GLY A 24 -3.08 -15.07 -11.82
N GLU A 25 -3.33 -13.81 -12.15
CA GLU A 25 -2.35 -12.92 -12.80
C GLU A 25 -1.57 -12.09 -11.78
N GLY A 26 -0.37 -11.67 -12.17
CA GLY A 26 0.46 -10.70 -11.45
C GLY A 26 1.61 -11.32 -10.63
N ILE A 27 2.49 -10.44 -10.20
CA ILE A 27 3.64 -10.74 -9.36
C ILE A 27 3.21 -10.65 -7.90
N LYS A 28 3.40 -11.71 -7.13
CA LYS A 28 3.05 -11.77 -5.70
C LYS A 28 4.27 -11.55 -4.84
N MET A 29 4.12 -10.77 -3.77
CA MET A 29 5.09 -10.62 -2.72
C MET A 29 4.42 -10.62 -1.34
N GLU A 30 5.11 -11.15 -0.34
CA GLU A 30 4.66 -11.22 1.04
C GLU A 30 5.79 -10.86 1.99
N LYS A 31 5.47 -10.07 3.00
CA LYS A 31 6.38 -9.74 4.12
C LYS A 31 5.58 -9.68 5.42
N ALA A 32 6.27 -9.91 6.52
CA ALA A 32 5.68 -9.81 7.85
C ALA A 32 6.65 -9.17 8.84
N VAL A 33 6.07 -8.52 9.85
CA VAL A 33 6.81 -7.95 10.97
C VAL A 33 6.01 -8.17 12.26
N THR A 34 6.70 -8.37 13.37
CA THR A 34 6.06 -8.40 14.69
C THR A 34 6.17 -7.03 15.35
N ILE A 35 5.04 -6.45 15.71
CA ILE A 35 4.93 -5.14 16.35
C ILE A 35 4.37 -5.31 17.76
N ASN A 36 5.01 -4.72 18.75
CA ASN A 36 4.58 -4.78 20.14
C ASN A 36 3.41 -3.80 20.41
N ARG A 37 2.30 -4.06 19.76
CA ARG A 37 1.00 -3.39 19.92
C ARG A 37 -0.11 -4.41 19.69
N SER A 38 -1.32 -4.12 20.18
CA SER A 38 -2.47 -4.98 19.95
C SER A 38 -2.92 -4.98 18.49
N PRO A 39 -3.57 -6.05 18.01
CA PRO A 39 -4.14 -6.09 16.67
C PRO A 39 -5.09 -4.92 16.39
N ASP A 40 -5.91 -4.54 17.36
CA ASP A 40 -6.87 -3.44 17.20
C ASP A 40 -6.21 -2.08 17.04
N GLU A 41 -5.12 -1.82 17.76
CA GLU A 41 -4.36 -0.57 17.61
C GLU A 41 -3.74 -0.47 16.22
N ILE A 42 -3.10 -1.54 15.74
CA ILE A 42 -2.44 -1.55 14.44
C ILE A 42 -3.49 -1.48 13.32
N TYR A 43 -4.58 -2.24 13.44
CA TYR A 43 -5.69 -2.18 12.50
C TYR A 43 -6.25 -0.77 12.41
N SER A 44 -6.56 -0.13 13.54
CA SER A 44 -7.14 1.21 13.58
C SER A 44 -6.22 2.24 12.93
N PHE A 45 -4.92 2.12 13.13
CA PHE A 45 -3.93 2.98 12.48
C PHE A 45 -3.89 2.75 10.96
N TRP A 46 -3.87 1.49 10.52
CA TRP A 46 -3.83 1.12 9.10
C TRP A 46 -5.13 1.46 8.39
N ARG A 47 -6.27 1.26 9.06
CA ARG A 47 -7.60 1.51 8.48
C ARG A 47 -7.82 2.98 8.12
N GLN A 48 -7.15 3.88 8.78
CA GLN A 48 -7.01 5.26 8.34
C GLN A 48 -5.97 5.32 7.23
N LEU A 49 -6.41 5.06 5.99
CA LEU A 49 -5.51 4.89 4.84
C LEU A 49 -4.63 6.13 4.58
N GLU A 50 -5.06 7.29 5.04
CA GLU A 50 -4.29 8.52 5.01
C GLU A 50 -3.01 8.48 5.87
N ASN A 51 -2.89 7.49 6.76
CA ASN A 51 -1.66 7.23 7.52
C ASN A 51 -0.59 6.48 6.73
N LEU A 52 -0.95 5.78 5.65
CA LEU A 52 -0.02 4.95 4.90
C LEU A 52 1.22 5.71 4.38
N PRO A 53 1.10 6.95 3.87
CA PRO A 53 2.28 7.73 3.45
C PRO A 53 3.28 8.00 4.57
N ARG A 54 2.87 7.88 5.82
CA ARG A 54 3.77 8.12 6.98
C ARG A 54 4.86 7.07 7.12
N PHE A 55 4.63 5.85 6.62
CA PHE A 55 5.60 4.77 6.69
C PHE A 55 5.90 4.10 5.34
N MET A 56 5.02 4.23 4.35
CA MET A 56 5.24 3.76 2.99
C MET A 56 5.75 4.91 2.12
N GLN A 57 7.07 4.95 1.89
CA GLN A 57 7.73 6.11 1.25
C GLN A 57 7.30 6.39 -0.18
N HIS A 58 6.84 5.36 -0.91
CA HIS A 58 6.42 5.52 -2.30
C HIS A 58 4.99 6.04 -2.43
N ILE A 59 4.20 5.90 -1.39
CA ILE A 59 2.83 6.43 -1.37
C ILE A 59 2.89 7.92 -1.07
N GLU A 60 2.52 8.74 -2.04
CA GLU A 60 2.45 10.18 -1.90
C GLU A 60 1.18 10.59 -1.15
N SER A 61 0.05 9.99 -1.49
CA SER A 61 -1.21 10.21 -0.80
C SER A 61 -2.19 9.06 -1.00
N VAL A 62 -3.04 8.88 0.00
CA VAL A 62 -4.26 8.07 -0.11
C VAL A 62 -5.41 8.90 0.41
N SER A 63 -6.50 8.94 -0.32
CA SER A 63 -7.73 9.64 0.09
C SER A 63 -8.94 8.74 -0.04
N GLN A 64 -9.74 8.66 1.01
CA GLN A 64 -10.99 7.91 0.99
C GLN A 64 -12.06 8.72 0.24
N ARG A 65 -12.74 8.07 -0.69
CA ARG A 65 -13.74 8.69 -1.57
C ARG A 65 -15.19 8.32 -1.21
N GLY A 66 -15.39 7.53 -0.12
CA GLY A 66 -16.68 6.95 0.25
C GLY A 66 -16.95 5.61 -0.44
N ASP A 67 -18.00 4.92 0.00
CA ASP A 67 -18.44 3.61 -0.54
C ASP A 67 -17.34 2.53 -0.61
N GLY A 68 -16.37 2.58 0.32
CA GLY A 68 -15.24 1.66 0.35
C GLY A 68 -14.21 1.90 -0.76
N ILE A 69 -14.28 3.04 -1.44
CA ILE A 69 -13.33 3.42 -2.50
C ILE A 69 -12.28 4.39 -1.93
N SER A 70 -11.04 4.18 -2.32
CA SER A 70 -9.90 5.03 -2.01
C SER A 70 -9.13 5.36 -3.28
N HIS A 71 -8.56 6.57 -3.32
CA HIS A 71 -7.71 7.03 -4.41
C HIS A 71 -6.26 7.07 -3.93
N TRP A 72 -5.37 6.44 -4.69
CA TRP A 72 -3.97 6.25 -4.38
C TRP A 72 -3.09 6.99 -5.38
N VAL A 73 -2.11 7.69 -4.86
CA VAL A 73 -1.07 8.36 -5.65
C VAL A 73 0.28 7.85 -5.18
N VAL A 74 1.04 7.28 -6.09
CA VAL A 74 2.37 6.70 -5.82
C VAL A 74 3.40 7.35 -6.72
N ARG A 75 4.56 7.62 -6.17
CA ARG A 75 5.70 8.15 -6.90
C ARG A 75 6.77 7.07 -7.05
N THR A 76 7.16 6.82 -8.27
CA THR A 76 8.25 5.89 -8.56
C THR A 76 9.61 6.50 -8.24
N SER A 77 10.64 5.65 -8.13
CA SER A 77 12.03 6.09 -7.90
C SER A 77 12.57 7.06 -8.96
N HIS A 78 11.98 7.03 -10.16
CA HIS A 78 12.33 7.95 -11.27
C HIS A 78 11.45 9.20 -11.31
N GLY A 79 10.63 9.43 -10.26
CA GLY A 79 9.77 10.60 -10.15
C GLY A 79 8.47 10.55 -10.95
N LYS A 80 8.18 9.44 -11.63
CA LYS A 80 6.90 9.25 -12.32
C LYS A 80 5.79 9.02 -11.29
N GLN A 81 4.67 9.71 -11.46
CA GLN A 81 3.47 9.56 -10.66
C GLN A 81 2.55 8.51 -11.29
N LEU A 82 2.05 7.61 -10.47
CA LEU A 82 1.06 6.60 -10.83
C LEU A 82 -0.14 6.73 -9.92
N GLU A 83 -1.34 6.58 -10.49
CA GLU A 83 -2.60 6.76 -9.76
C GLU A 83 -3.56 5.62 -10.03
N TRP A 84 -4.37 5.28 -9.03
CA TRP A 84 -5.47 4.34 -9.19
C TRP A 84 -6.53 4.54 -8.11
N ASP A 85 -7.73 4.11 -8.43
CA ASP A 85 -8.78 3.88 -7.45
C ASP A 85 -8.76 2.42 -7.02
N ALA A 86 -8.98 2.17 -5.75
CA ALA A 86 -9.08 0.83 -5.18
C ALA A 86 -10.36 0.69 -4.36
N ARG A 87 -10.92 -0.50 -4.37
CA ARG A 87 -12.06 -0.88 -3.53
C ARG A 87 -11.59 -1.73 -2.36
N LEU A 88 -12.09 -1.44 -1.19
CA LEU A 88 -11.96 -2.29 -0.02
C LEU A 88 -12.85 -3.53 -0.23
N ILE A 89 -12.25 -4.72 -0.21
CA ILE A 89 -12.93 -6.01 -0.45
C ILE A 89 -13.31 -6.65 0.87
N GLU A 90 -12.37 -6.70 1.82
CA GLU A 90 -12.58 -7.21 3.18
C GLU A 90 -12.18 -6.15 4.18
N ASP A 91 -13.01 -5.96 5.19
CA ASP A 91 -12.76 -5.09 6.33
C ASP A 91 -13.22 -5.80 7.60
N LYS A 92 -12.29 -6.53 8.22
CA LYS A 92 -12.53 -7.27 9.47
C LYS A 92 -11.75 -6.60 10.60
N PRO A 93 -12.41 -5.80 11.45
CA PRO A 93 -11.75 -5.07 12.51
C PRO A 93 -10.81 -5.92 13.37
N GLY A 94 -9.60 -5.46 13.57
CA GLY A 94 -8.56 -6.15 14.33
C GLY A 94 -8.03 -7.45 13.70
N GLN A 95 -8.48 -7.82 12.50
CA GLN A 95 -8.11 -9.09 11.87
C GLN A 95 -7.46 -8.92 10.51
N MET A 96 -8.15 -8.25 9.57
CA MET A 96 -7.61 -8.07 8.23
C MET A 96 -8.29 -6.95 7.45
N LEU A 97 -7.56 -6.46 6.47
CA LEU A 97 -8.05 -5.61 5.39
C LEU A 97 -7.60 -6.19 4.05
N SER A 98 -8.43 -6.08 3.03
CA SER A 98 -8.01 -6.36 1.67
C SER A 98 -8.63 -5.35 0.69
N TRP A 99 -7.91 -5.11 -0.38
CA TRP A 99 -8.28 -4.14 -1.41
C TRP A 99 -7.89 -4.63 -2.80
N GLN A 100 -8.52 -4.03 -3.79
CA GLN A 100 -8.23 -4.31 -5.19
C GLN A 100 -8.42 -3.03 -6.02
N SER A 101 -7.49 -2.76 -6.92
CA SER A 101 -7.62 -1.67 -7.89
C SER A 101 -8.79 -1.87 -8.83
N LEU A 102 -9.34 -0.76 -9.29
CA LEU A 102 -10.46 -0.73 -10.23
C LEU A 102 -9.96 -0.49 -11.65
N GLU A 103 -10.81 -0.75 -12.64
CA GLU A 103 -10.51 -0.48 -14.05
C GLU A 103 -10.01 0.96 -14.28
N GLY A 104 -9.01 1.10 -15.12
CA GLY A 104 -8.36 2.38 -15.40
C GLY A 104 -7.19 2.71 -14.46
N ALA A 105 -6.78 1.76 -13.62
CA ALA A 105 -5.58 1.90 -12.80
C ALA A 105 -4.32 1.99 -13.67
N ASP A 106 -3.37 2.85 -13.28
CA ASP A 106 -2.04 2.88 -13.90
C ASP A 106 -1.26 1.58 -13.62
N VAL A 107 -1.54 0.94 -12.49
CA VAL A 107 -1.02 -0.37 -12.11
C VAL A 107 -2.14 -1.19 -11.48
N ASP A 108 -2.45 -2.31 -12.10
CA ASP A 108 -3.39 -3.28 -11.54
C ASP A 108 -2.78 -3.94 -10.32
N ASN A 109 -3.49 -3.86 -9.18
CA ASN A 109 -2.98 -4.39 -7.92
C ASN A 109 -4.11 -4.90 -7.02
N ALA A 110 -3.74 -5.81 -6.14
CA ALA A 110 -4.57 -6.26 -5.04
C ALA A 110 -3.67 -6.52 -3.82
N GLY A 111 -4.20 -6.30 -2.64
CA GLY A 111 -3.43 -6.53 -1.43
C GLY A 111 -4.30 -6.96 -0.27
N SER A 112 -3.64 -7.55 0.73
CA SER A 112 -4.24 -7.90 1.99
C SER A 112 -3.23 -7.67 3.11
N VAL A 113 -3.72 -7.28 4.25
CA VAL A 113 -2.96 -7.19 5.50
C VAL A 113 -3.69 -7.92 6.60
N TRP A 114 -2.98 -8.77 7.33
CA TRP A 114 -3.50 -9.52 8.47
C TRP A 114 -2.82 -9.06 9.75
N PHE A 115 -3.60 -9.02 10.82
CA PHE A 115 -3.20 -8.62 12.15
C PHE A 115 -3.42 -9.81 13.08
N THR A 116 -2.40 -10.65 13.29
CA THR A 116 -2.51 -11.89 14.06
C THR A 116 -1.78 -11.74 15.39
N PRO A 117 -2.43 -12.04 16.54
CA PRO A 117 -1.72 -12.01 17.81
C PRO A 117 -0.47 -12.89 17.78
N ALA A 118 0.66 -12.33 18.20
CA ALA A 118 1.91 -13.06 18.30
C ALA A 118 1.90 -13.99 19.52
N THR A 119 2.59 -15.12 19.42
CA THR A 119 2.72 -16.06 20.55
C THR A 119 3.44 -15.41 21.72
N GLY A 120 3.04 -15.78 22.95
CA GLY A 120 3.69 -15.31 24.17
C GLY A 120 3.45 -13.83 24.50
N GLY A 121 2.36 -13.24 24.02
CA GLY A 121 1.99 -11.85 24.34
C GLY A 121 2.94 -10.78 23.76
N ARG A 122 3.68 -11.11 22.70
CA ARG A 122 4.67 -10.23 22.07
C ARG A 122 4.10 -9.24 21.05
N GLY A 123 2.82 -8.94 21.15
CA GLY A 123 2.13 -8.02 20.27
C GLY A 123 1.46 -8.74 19.09
N THR A 124 1.66 -8.24 17.87
CA THR A 124 0.94 -8.66 16.67
C THR A 124 1.89 -8.93 15.53
N VAL A 125 1.69 -10.04 14.83
CA VAL A 125 2.30 -10.31 13.53
C VAL A 125 1.46 -9.58 12.48
N VAL A 126 2.05 -8.58 11.83
CA VAL A 126 1.47 -7.88 10.68
C VAL A 126 2.03 -8.50 9.42
N LYS A 127 1.18 -9.18 8.66
CA LYS A 127 1.55 -9.81 7.39
C LYS A 127 0.89 -9.08 6.24
N VAL A 128 1.67 -8.63 5.28
CA VAL A 128 1.20 -8.00 4.04
C VAL A 128 1.45 -8.91 2.86
N SER A 129 0.43 -9.12 2.04
CA SER A 129 0.52 -9.77 0.74
C SER A 129 0.07 -8.78 -0.31
N MET A 130 0.91 -8.55 -1.30
CA MET A 130 0.62 -7.68 -2.44
C MET A 130 0.73 -8.49 -3.72
N LYS A 131 -0.16 -8.20 -4.64
CA LYS A 131 -0.13 -8.71 -5.99
C LYS A 131 -0.30 -7.55 -6.94
N TYR A 132 0.56 -7.45 -7.94
CA TYR A 132 0.47 -6.41 -8.96
C TYR A 132 0.77 -6.97 -10.34
N SER A 133 0.09 -6.43 -11.34
CA SER A 133 0.32 -6.71 -12.74
C SER A 133 0.76 -5.41 -13.40
N PRO A 134 2.01 -5.34 -13.87
CA PRO A 134 2.42 -4.18 -14.65
C PRO A 134 1.57 -4.08 -15.91
N PRO A 135 1.16 -2.86 -16.33
CA PRO A 135 0.43 -2.70 -17.58
C PRO A 135 1.25 -3.29 -18.74
N GLY A 136 0.58 -4.01 -19.64
CA GLY A 136 1.20 -4.78 -20.73
C GLY A 136 2.10 -3.94 -21.63
N GLY A 137 3.11 -4.59 -22.26
CA GLY A 137 4.04 -4.00 -23.22
C GLY A 137 5.35 -3.50 -22.61
N LYS A 138 6.01 -2.54 -23.27
CA LYS A 138 7.35 -2.01 -22.89
C LYS A 138 7.36 -1.36 -21.49
N PHE A 139 6.24 -0.83 -21.02
CA PHE A 139 6.08 -0.30 -19.67
C PHE A 139 6.07 -1.39 -18.59
N GLY A 140 5.56 -2.58 -18.89
CA GLY A 140 5.56 -3.73 -17.98
C GLY A 140 6.97 -4.17 -17.58
N ALA A 141 7.90 -4.23 -18.54
CA ALA A 141 9.30 -4.55 -18.28
C ALA A 141 10.01 -3.46 -17.44
N MET A 142 9.68 -2.19 -17.66
CA MET A 142 10.24 -1.06 -16.91
C MET A 142 9.69 -1.02 -15.48
N LEU A 143 8.40 -1.28 -15.29
CA LEU A 143 7.79 -1.38 -13.95
C LEU A 143 8.29 -2.61 -13.19
N ALA A 144 8.48 -3.76 -13.85
CA ALA A 144 9.09 -4.92 -13.25
C ALA A 144 10.53 -4.66 -12.79
N LYS A 145 11.32 -3.88 -13.54
CA LYS A 145 12.63 -3.41 -13.10
C LYS A 145 12.56 -2.39 -11.96
N MET A 146 11.52 -1.56 -11.91
CA MET A 146 11.34 -0.53 -10.88
C MET A 146 10.84 -1.11 -9.56
N PHE A 147 10.03 -2.17 -9.60
CA PHE A 147 9.44 -2.83 -8.43
C PHE A 147 9.99 -4.24 -8.19
N GLY A 148 10.84 -4.79 -9.07
CA GLY A 148 11.37 -6.14 -9.03
C GLY A 148 12.10 -6.47 -7.73
N ASP A 149 13.40 -6.66 -7.78
CA ASP A 149 14.22 -7.00 -6.60
C ASP A 149 14.15 -5.96 -5.47
N SER A 150 13.83 -4.70 -5.80
CA SER A 150 13.68 -3.64 -4.82
C SER A 150 12.31 -3.60 -4.15
N ALA A 151 11.25 -4.15 -4.74
CA ALA A 151 9.90 -4.08 -4.19
C ALA A 151 9.76 -4.84 -2.87
N GLU A 152 10.33 -6.03 -2.77
CA GLU A 152 10.34 -6.80 -1.52
C GLU A 152 11.15 -6.12 -0.43
N LYS A 153 12.29 -5.54 -0.79
CA LYS A 153 13.12 -4.76 0.14
C LYS A 153 12.36 -3.55 0.65
N GLN A 154 11.73 -2.80 -0.24
CA GLN A 154 10.91 -1.63 0.11
C GLN A 154 9.78 -2.00 1.07
N MET A 155 9.04 -3.08 0.79
CA MET A 155 7.97 -3.54 1.68
C MET A 155 8.51 -3.91 3.07
N SER A 156 9.68 -4.55 3.14
CA SER A 156 10.33 -4.86 4.42
C SER A 156 10.71 -3.60 5.18
N GLU A 157 11.27 -2.61 4.50
CA GLU A 157 11.62 -1.31 5.07
C GLU A 157 10.40 -0.53 5.54
N ASP A 158 9.32 -0.53 4.75
CA ASP A 158 8.07 0.12 5.11
C ASP A 158 7.46 -0.51 6.38
N LEU A 159 7.43 -1.83 6.46
CA LEU A 159 6.94 -2.53 7.66
C LEU A 159 7.83 -2.26 8.88
N PHE A 160 9.13 -2.13 8.70
CA PHE A 160 10.04 -1.73 9.77
C PHE A 160 9.77 -0.29 10.24
N ARG A 161 9.50 0.64 9.33
CA ARG A 161 9.08 2.01 9.67
C ARG A 161 7.76 2.02 10.43
N LEU A 162 6.78 1.21 10.00
CA LEU A 162 5.52 1.04 10.73
C LEU A 162 5.76 0.57 12.16
N LYS A 163 6.59 -0.46 12.33
CA LYS A 163 6.97 -0.96 13.66
C LYS A 163 7.57 0.14 14.53
N SER A 164 8.55 0.85 14.03
CA SER A 164 9.20 1.93 14.77
C SER A 164 8.21 3.05 15.11
N LEU A 165 7.41 3.47 14.16
CA LEU A 165 6.40 4.51 14.37
C LEU A 165 5.39 4.14 15.45
N LEU A 166 4.89 2.91 15.45
CA LEU A 166 3.90 2.46 16.42
C LEU A 166 4.50 2.17 17.80
N GLU A 167 5.72 1.65 17.86
CA GLU A 167 6.37 1.31 19.14
C GLU A 167 7.01 2.53 19.83
N THR A 168 7.60 3.45 19.08
CA THR A 168 8.38 4.58 19.61
C THR A 168 7.79 5.95 19.30
N GLY A 169 6.85 6.06 18.36
CA GLY A 169 6.32 7.31 17.84
C GLY A 169 7.23 7.99 16.81
N GLU A 170 8.37 7.38 16.47
CA GLU A 170 9.38 7.96 15.59
C GLU A 170 9.73 7.00 14.44
N ILE A 171 10.08 7.58 13.28
CA ILE A 171 10.64 6.83 12.16
C ILE A 171 12.15 7.01 12.19
N PRO A 172 12.94 5.91 12.15
CA PRO A 172 14.38 6.01 12.09
C PRO A 172 14.82 6.82 10.87
N SER A 173 15.61 7.85 11.07
CA SER A 173 16.25 8.64 10.02
C SER A 173 17.75 8.34 10.02
N THR A 174 18.30 8.17 8.83
CA THR A 174 19.75 8.10 8.62
C THR A 174 20.37 9.48 8.38
N GLU A 175 19.55 10.53 8.39
CA GLU A 175 20.05 11.90 8.30
C GLU A 175 20.89 12.24 9.53
N GLY A 176 22.15 12.57 9.29
CA GLY A 176 23.10 12.95 10.34
C GLY A 176 24.05 11.84 10.79
N GLN A 177 24.01 10.64 10.20
CA GLN A 177 25.10 9.69 10.43
C GLN A 177 26.33 10.14 9.62
N PRO A 178 27.50 10.34 10.28
CA PRO A 178 28.73 10.62 9.54
C PRO A 178 29.04 9.42 8.66
N HIS A 179 29.24 9.67 7.37
CA HIS A 179 29.77 8.65 6.48
C HIS A 179 31.13 8.25 7.03
N GLY A 180 31.27 7.02 7.49
CA GLY A 180 32.52 6.48 7.94
C GLY A 180 33.51 6.61 6.78
N GLY A 181 34.41 7.57 6.86
CA GLY A 181 35.53 7.67 5.94
C GLY A 181 36.46 6.49 6.20
N ALA A 182 36.73 5.75 5.12
CA ALA A 182 37.80 4.79 5.06
C ALA A 182 39.13 5.51 4.97
#